data_4bbf513c4d63df3a26b76acca1317a1e
#
_entry.id   4bbf513c4d63df3a26b76acca1317a1e
#
_cell.length_a   1.000
_cell.length_b   1.000
_cell.length_c   1.000
_cell.angle_alpha   90.00
_cell.angle_beta   90.00
_cell.angle_gamma   90.00
#
_symmetry.space_group_name_H-M   'P 1'
#
loop_
_entity.id
_entity.type
_entity.pdbx_description
1 polymer ?
#
loop_
_entity_poly.entity_id
_entity_poly.type
_entity_poly.pdbx_seq_one_letter_code
_entity_poly.pdbx_strand_id
1 'polypeptide(L)'
;MTNSASMRRLVHEVIPVLSSPEDLGLFGAMALQAVIQAGSDPGYRSLRAHPGFGARLAPHRSLRHRLLMALLDAGVLAPVGSRRRLDDALSETSWEDCSLEDSNWTIVWDDITRGSLDKRLTAFIDGFDSTAGTRAVLLDTWHALGVGECIAFGEYALAAHNLNPTLARSAAAPLRPLLARYSIGQSCAMMWTGAKHVASWFLRNGGGSGGSADRELIRSIHNYADRANQNGQVVMQFTRHNSIPFSTLAGTFLLASRLGDGYWTMPISETALDRARPLDLAGNSEIQEVVE
;
A
#
# COMPACT_ATOMS: atom_id res chain seq x y z
N MET A 1 2.10 22.26 -8.16
CA MET A 1 1.29 22.72 -9.32
C MET A 1 1.86 22.27 -10.68
N THR A 2 2.46 21.10 -10.82
CA THR A 2 3.19 20.66 -12.04
C THR A 2 2.65 19.40 -12.71
N ASN A 3 1.60 18.75 -12.18
CA ASN A 3 1.12 17.47 -12.73
C ASN A 3 -0.06 17.54 -13.72
N SER A 4 -0.79 18.66 -13.80
CA SER A 4 -1.96 18.74 -14.68
C SER A 4 -1.60 18.83 -16.17
N ALA A 5 -0.42 19.34 -16.50
CA ALA A 5 0.02 19.48 -17.89
C ALA A 5 0.57 18.16 -18.47
N SER A 6 1.14 17.29 -17.61
CA SER A 6 1.66 15.97 -18.01
C SER A 6 0.52 15.02 -18.36
N MET A 7 -0.57 15.03 -17.59
CA MET A 7 -1.77 14.20 -17.86
C MET A 7 -2.49 14.53 -19.16
N ARG A 8 -2.51 15.80 -19.60
CA ARG A 8 -3.15 16.18 -20.87
C ARG A 8 -2.39 15.68 -22.12
N ARG A 9 -1.11 15.36 -22.01
CA ARG A 9 -0.31 14.77 -23.10
C ARG A 9 -0.60 13.29 -23.35
N LEU A 10 -0.97 12.53 -22.32
CA LEU A 10 -1.25 11.08 -22.40
C LEU A 10 -2.44 10.72 -23.32
N VAL A 11 -3.20 11.69 -23.78
CA VAL A 11 -4.47 11.51 -24.48
C VAL A 11 -4.30 11.26 -25.99
N HIS A 12 -3.14 11.55 -26.57
CA HIS A 12 -2.89 11.43 -28.02
C HIS A 12 -1.70 10.56 -28.42
N GLU A 13 -0.88 10.11 -27.47
CA GLU A 13 0.15 9.13 -27.77
C GLU A 13 -0.46 7.73 -27.77
N VAL A 14 -0.14 6.94 -28.79
CA VAL A 14 -0.45 5.51 -28.82
C VAL A 14 0.37 4.87 -27.70
N ILE A 15 -0.28 4.62 -26.56
CA ILE A 15 0.37 3.94 -25.45
C ILE A 15 0.68 2.52 -25.94
N PRO A 16 1.96 2.11 -25.94
CA PRO A 16 2.32 0.77 -26.37
C PRO A 16 1.62 -0.26 -25.48
N VAL A 17 1.00 -1.26 -26.10
CA VAL A 17 0.42 -2.37 -25.36
C VAL A 17 1.58 -3.16 -24.74
N LEU A 18 1.64 -3.18 -23.43
CA LEU A 18 2.65 -3.95 -22.70
C LEU A 18 2.42 -5.44 -22.90
N SER A 19 3.48 -6.17 -23.14
CA SER A 19 3.44 -7.63 -23.36
C SER A 19 4.21 -8.41 -22.30
N SER A 20 5.01 -7.71 -21.48
CA SER A 20 5.89 -8.32 -20.48
C SER A 20 5.72 -7.69 -19.09
N PRO A 21 5.68 -8.50 -18.00
CA PRO A 21 5.68 -7.99 -16.63
C PRO A 21 6.93 -7.15 -16.29
N GLU A 22 8.05 -7.42 -16.94
CA GLU A 22 9.31 -6.71 -16.76
C GLU A 22 9.18 -5.23 -17.12
N ASP A 23 8.37 -4.91 -18.14
CA ASP A 23 8.13 -3.53 -18.59
C ASP A 23 7.39 -2.69 -17.52
N LEU A 24 6.65 -3.36 -16.62
CA LEU A 24 5.97 -2.71 -15.49
C LEU A 24 6.91 -2.42 -14.33
N GLY A 25 8.03 -3.09 -14.24
CA GLY A 25 8.86 -3.15 -13.05
C GLY A 25 8.15 -3.83 -11.87
N LEU A 26 8.86 -4.01 -10.77
CA LEU A 26 8.37 -4.79 -9.63
C LEU A 26 7.08 -4.21 -9.01
N PHE A 27 7.02 -2.89 -8.78
CA PHE A 27 5.82 -2.27 -8.20
C PHE A 27 4.60 -2.40 -9.11
N GLY A 28 4.75 -2.13 -10.41
CA GLY A 28 3.67 -2.24 -11.38
C GLY A 28 3.16 -3.68 -11.52
N ALA A 29 4.06 -4.68 -11.52
CA ALA A 29 3.70 -6.08 -11.56
C ALA A 29 2.91 -6.51 -10.30
N MET A 30 3.38 -6.13 -9.10
CA MET A 30 2.65 -6.35 -7.84
C MET A 30 1.28 -5.65 -7.85
N ALA A 31 1.23 -4.43 -8.37
CA ALA A 31 0.01 -3.65 -8.48
C ALA A 31 -1.02 -4.33 -9.40
N LEU A 32 -0.59 -4.75 -10.60
CA LEU A 32 -1.46 -5.42 -11.55
C LEU A 32 -1.99 -6.76 -11.02
N GLN A 33 -1.12 -7.57 -10.41
CA GLN A 33 -1.53 -8.82 -9.80
C GLN A 33 -2.52 -8.59 -8.65
N ALA A 34 -2.27 -7.61 -7.79
CA ALA A 34 -3.18 -7.27 -6.70
C ALA A 34 -4.56 -6.85 -7.21
N VAL A 35 -4.62 -6.06 -8.28
CA VAL A 35 -5.87 -5.62 -8.92
C VAL A 35 -6.62 -6.81 -9.53
N ILE A 36 -5.93 -7.72 -10.24
CA ILE A 36 -6.50 -8.94 -10.79
C ILE A 36 -7.14 -9.78 -9.69
N GLN A 37 -6.42 -10.03 -8.60
CA GLN A 37 -6.90 -10.84 -7.48
C GLN A 37 -8.02 -10.18 -6.69
N ALA A 38 -8.06 -8.83 -6.63
CA ALA A 38 -9.09 -8.11 -5.89
C ALA A 38 -10.43 -8.09 -6.60
N GLY A 39 -10.48 -8.01 -7.93
CA GLY A 39 -11.72 -7.69 -8.59
C GLY A 39 -11.86 -8.02 -10.07
N SER A 40 -10.94 -8.78 -10.69
CA SER A 40 -11.13 -9.16 -12.09
C SER A 40 -12.24 -10.20 -12.27
N ASP A 41 -12.88 -10.17 -13.44
CA ASP A 41 -13.69 -11.29 -13.89
C ASP A 41 -12.80 -12.49 -14.23
N PRO A 42 -13.36 -13.71 -14.37
CA PRO A 42 -12.59 -14.91 -14.69
C PRO A 42 -11.80 -14.82 -16.00
N GLY A 43 -12.16 -13.90 -16.90
CA GLY A 43 -11.46 -13.66 -18.16
C GLY A 43 -10.42 -12.58 -18.09
N TYR A 44 -10.17 -11.97 -16.94
CA TYR A 44 -9.26 -10.83 -16.73
C TYR A 44 -9.51 -9.62 -17.66
N ARG A 45 -10.72 -9.54 -18.23
CA ARG A 45 -11.05 -8.49 -19.21
C ARG A 45 -11.54 -7.23 -18.57
N SER A 46 -12.25 -7.35 -17.47
CA SER A 46 -12.81 -6.22 -16.75
C SER A 46 -12.61 -6.35 -15.24
N LEU A 47 -12.39 -5.20 -14.62
CA LEU A 47 -12.41 -5.03 -13.18
C LEU A 47 -13.71 -4.29 -12.87
N ARG A 48 -14.59 -4.92 -12.12
CA ARG A 48 -15.84 -4.30 -11.74
C ARG A 48 -15.70 -3.66 -10.38
N ALA A 49 -16.11 -2.42 -10.28
CA ALA A 49 -16.35 -1.81 -8.98
C ALA A 49 -17.41 -2.64 -8.25
N HIS A 50 -17.06 -3.14 -7.08
CA HIS A 50 -18.01 -3.81 -6.19
C HIS A 50 -17.74 -3.36 -4.75
N PRO A 51 -18.76 -3.42 -3.87
CA PRO A 51 -18.56 -3.06 -2.47
C PRO A 51 -17.38 -3.85 -1.86
N GLY A 52 -16.43 -3.13 -1.28
CA GLY A 52 -15.24 -3.73 -0.66
C GLY A 52 -14.05 -3.99 -1.59
N PHE A 53 -14.17 -3.72 -2.92
CA PHE A 53 -13.02 -3.85 -3.83
C PHE A 53 -11.79 -3.10 -3.32
N GLY A 54 -11.95 -1.83 -2.97
CA GLY A 54 -10.84 -1.03 -2.47
C GLY A 54 -10.21 -1.60 -1.20
N ALA A 55 -11.00 -2.02 -0.22
CA ALA A 55 -10.48 -2.61 1.02
C ALA A 55 -9.75 -3.96 0.77
N ARG A 56 -10.17 -4.70 -0.25
CA ARG A 56 -9.46 -5.91 -0.70
C ARG A 56 -8.17 -5.58 -1.42
N LEU A 57 -8.14 -4.50 -2.21
CA LEU A 57 -6.99 -4.13 -3.02
C LEU A 57 -5.81 -3.68 -2.17
N ALA A 58 -6.02 -2.71 -1.29
CA ALA A 58 -4.99 -2.21 -0.39
C ALA A 58 -5.63 -1.63 0.89
N PRO A 59 -4.90 -1.62 2.03
CA PRO A 59 -5.49 -1.29 3.32
C PRO A 59 -5.92 0.18 3.44
N HIS A 60 -5.29 1.09 2.68
CA HIS A 60 -5.59 2.52 2.78
C HIS A 60 -5.87 3.15 1.41
N ARG A 61 -6.79 4.13 1.36
CA ARG A 61 -7.25 4.77 0.12
C ARG A 61 -6.13 5.43 -0.68
N SER A 62 -5.20 6.12 -0.04
CA SER A 62 -4.07 6.76 -0.75
C SER A 62 -3.18 5.75 -1.47
N LEU A 63 -2.97 4.57 -0.88
CA LEU A 63 -2.21 3.49 -1.50
C LEU A 63 -2.96 2.88 -2.69
N ARG A 64 -4.29 2.71 -2.57
CA ARG A 64 -5.15 2.26 -3.68
C ARG A 64 -5.08 3.23 -4.86
N HIS A 65 -5.20 4.53 -4.58
CA HIS A 65 -5.09 5.57 -5.59
C HIS A 65 -3.72 5.51 -6.29
N ARG A 66 -2.62 5.50 -5.52
CA ARG A 66 -1.26 5.39 -6.07
C ARG A 66 -1.10 4.17 -6.97
N LEU A 67 -1.66 3.03 -6.57
CA LEU A 67 -1.60 1.76 -7.30
C LEU A 67 -2.36 1.84 -8.62
N LEU A 68 -3.62 2.33 -8.59
CA LEU A 68 -4.43 2.49 -9.79
C LEU A 68 -3.83 3.51 -10.75
N MET A 69 -3.30 4.63 -10.24
CA MET A 69 -2.61 5.63 -11.05
C MET A 69 -1.37 5.08 -11.73
N ALA A 70 -0.55 4.30 -11.02
CA ALA A 70 0.64 3.68 -11.61
C ALA A 70 0.28 2.77 -12.80
N LEU A 71 -0.82 2.02 -12.69
CA LEU A 71 -1.30 1.15 -13.77
C LEU A 71 -1.96 1.92 -14.93
N LEU A 72 -2.61 3.05 -14.64
CA LEU A 72 -3.12 3.98 -15.64
C LEU A 72 -2.00 4.62 -16.44
N ASP A 73 -0.99 5.15 -15.74
CA ASP A 73 0.18 5.82 -16.35
C ASP A 73 0.98 4.82 -17.22
N ALA A 74 1.02 3.55 -16.82
CA ALA A 74 1.61 2.47 -17.60
C ALA A 74 0.72 2.01 -18.76
N GLY A 75 -0.50 2.54 -18.92
CA GLY A 75 -1.43 2.14 -19.97
C GLY A 75 -2.04 0.73 -19.82
N VAL A 76 -1.85 0.09 -18.66
CA VAL A 76 -2.35 -1.28 -18.40
C VAL A 76 -3.81 -1.28 -17.99
N LEU A 77 -4.29 -0.19 -17.39
CA LEU A 77 -5.69 0.02 -17.09
C LEU A 77 -6.28 1.09 -17.98
N ALA A 78 -7.50 0.85 -18.47
CA ALA A 78 -8.31 1.83 -19.16
C ALA A 78 -9.72 1.86 -18.54
N PRO A 79 -10.35 3.04 -18.41
CA PRO A 79 -11.70 3.14 -17.87
C PRO A 79 -12.72 2.54 -18.85
N VAL A 80 -13.71 1.82 -18.31
CA VAL A 80 -14.87 1.36 -19.07
C VAL A 80 -15.93 2.46 -19.08
N GLY A 81 -16.22 3.03 -20.24
CA GLY A 81 -17.26 4.04 -20.40
C GLY A 81 -16.72 5.41 -20.84
N SER A 82 -17.55 6.45 -20.75
CA SER A 82 -17.18 7.74 -21.32
C SER A 82 -15.99 8.35 -20.57
N ARG A 83 -15.01 8.77 -21.34
CA ARG A 83 -13.84 9.56 -20.97
C ARG A 83 -14.16 10.75 -20.05
N ARG A 84 -15.35 11.35 -20.23
CA ARG A 84 -15.84 12.47 -19.43
C ARG A 84 -15.87 12.18 -17.93
N ARG A 85 -16.27 10.96 -17.51
CA ARG A 85 -16.32 10.61 -16.08
C ARG A 85 -14.95 10.52 -15.44
N LEU A 86 -13.93 10.09 -16.20
CA LEU A 86 -12.56 10.04 -15.70
C LEU A 86 -11.96 11.45 -15.63
N ASP A 87 -12.18 12.27 -16.66
CA ASP A 87 -11.71 13.66 -16.69
C ASP A 87 -12.36 14.49 -15.57
N ASP A 88 -13.66 14.28 -15.30
CA ASP A 88 -14.38 14.92 -14.19
C ASP A 88 -13.80 14.43 -12.83
N ALA A 89 -13.57 13.13 -12.68
CA ALA A 89 -13.00 12.57 -11.47
C ALA A 89 -11.55 12.99 -11.20
N LEU A 90 -10.77 13.23 -12.26
CA LEU A 90 -9.37 13.70 -12.15
C LEU A 90 -9.27 15.22 -12.06
N SER A 91 -10.31 15.97 -12.48
CA SER A 91 -10.36 17.44 -12.42
C SER A 91 -10.87 17.98 -11.09
N GLU A 92 -11.53 17.17 -10.28
CA GLU A 92 -11.96 17.55 -8.93
C GLU A 92 -10.74 17.84 -8.06
N THR A 93 -10.81 18.96 -7.36
CA THR A 93 -9.70 19.62 -6.65
C THR A 93 -9.11 18.81 -5.48
N SER A 94 -9.68 17.68 -5.16
CA SER A 94 -9.19 16.73 -4.15
C SER A 94 -9.23 15.32 -4.73
N TRP A 95 -8.07 14.82 -5.15
CA TRP A 95 -7.92 13.40 -5.52
C TRP A 95 -8.31 12.45 -4.36
N GLU A 96 -8.38 12.97 -3.13
CA GLU A 96 -8.84 12.23 -1.94
C GLU A 96 -10.33 11.90 -2.02
N ASP A 97 -11.13 12.67 -2.76
CA ASP A 97 -12.55 12.45 -2.95
C ASP A 97 -12.85 11.66 -4.24
N CYS A 98 -11.86 11.49 -5.11
CA CYS A 98 -12.01 10.74 -6.36
C CYS A 98 -12.07 9.23 -6.08
N SER A 99 -13.23 8.62 -6.36
CA SER A 99 -13.48 7.18 -6.19
C SER A 99 -13.00 6.38 -7.40
N LEU A 100 -11.69 6.36 -7.69
CA LEU A 100 -11.15 5.47 -8.74
C LEU A 100 -11.55 4.00 -8.51
N GLU A 101 -11.72 3.61 -7.25
CA GLU A 101 -12.17 2.28 -6.83
C GLU A 101 -13.65 2.00 -7.16
N ASP A 102 -14.46 3.04 -7.43
CA ASP A 102 -15.86 2.88 -7.85
C ASP A 102 -16.03 2.84 -9.38
N SER A 103 -14.93 3.02 -10.11
CA SER A 103 -14.90 2.95 -11.56
C SER A 103 -14.69 1.53 -12.06
N ASN A 104 -15.31 1.20 -13.19
CA ASN A 104 -15.02 -0.05 -13.90
C ASN A 104 -13.80 0.15 -14.81
N TRP A 105 -12.91 -0.83 -14.84
CA TRP A 105 -11.67 -0.80 -15.59
C TRP A 105 -11.56 -1.96 -16.55
N THR A 106 -10.88 -1.75 -17.66
CA THR A 106 -10.45 -2.82 -18.58
C THR A 106 -8.94 -2.97 -18.44
N ILE A 107 -8.49 -4.22 -18.35
CA ILE A 107 -7.05 -4.53 -18.41
C ILE A 107 -6.65 -4.54 -19.88
N VAL A 108 -5.73 -3.64 -20.24
CA VAL A 108 -5.15 -3.53 -21.58
C VAL A 108 -3.86 -4.34 -21.61
N TRP A 109 -3.91 -5.50 -22.26
CA TRP A 109 -2.79 -6.43 -22.38
C TRP A 109 -2.86 -7.18 -23.70
N ASP A 110 -1.72 -7.65 -24.18
CA ASP A 110 -1.69 -8.46 -25.40
C ASP A 110 -2.55 -9.71 -25.26
N ASP A 111 -3.48 -9.93 -26.20
CA ASP A 111 -4.45 -11.02 -26.14
C ASP A 111 -3.80 -12.42 -26.13
N ILE A 112 -2.66 -12.59 -26.79
CA ILE A 112 -1.91 -13.85 -26.84
C ILE A 112 -1.41 -14.24 -25.44
N THR A 113 -1.13 -13.26 -24.59
CA THR A 113 -0.53 -13.48 -23.26
C THR A 113 -1.53 -13.49 -22.13
N ARG A 114 -2.79 -13.07 -22.34
CA ARG A 114 -3.81 -12.94 -21.28
C ARG A 114 -4.07 -14.23 -20.52
N GLY A 115 -4.19 -15.35 -21.19
CA GLY A 115 -4.44 -16.64 -20.54
C GLY A 115 -3.35 -17.12 -19.59
N SER A 116 -2.17 -16.53 -19.66
CA SER A 116 -1.03 -16.83 -18.81
C SER A 116 -0.59 -15.65 -17.92
N LEU A 117 -1.29 -14.50 -17.99
CA LEU A 117 -0.88 -13.25 -17.33
C LEU A 117 -0.64 -13.41 -15.83
N ASP A 118 -1.60 -14.00 -15.10
CA ASP A 118 -1.47 -14.21 -13.66
C ASP A 118 -0.26 -15.09 -13.31
N LYS A 119 -0.03 -16.17 -14.07
CA LYS A 119 1.14 -17.04 -13.89
C LYS A 119 2.45 -16.32 -14.18
N ARG A 120 2.48 -15.49 -15.23
CA ARG A 120 3.67 -14.73 -15.61
C ARG A 120 3.99 -13.66 -14.58
N LEU A 121 2.97 -12.94 -14.07
CA LEU A 121 3.13 -11.98 -12.99
C LEU A 121 3.64 -12.66 -11.72
N THR A 122 3.04 -13.80 -11.35
CA THR A 122 3.49 -14.58 -10.19
C THR A 122 4.96 -15.02 -10.35
N ALA A 123 5.32 -15.57 -11.51
CA ALA A 123 6.69 -16.00 -11.78
C ALA A 123 7.69 -14.84 -11.74
N PHE A 124 7.33 -13.69 -12.33
CA PHE A 124 8.17 -12.49 -12.27
C PHE A 124 8.33 -11.96 -10.84
N ILE A 125 7.23 -11.86 -10.07
CA ILE A 125 7.24 -11.36 -8.70
C ILE A 125 8.00 -12.29 -7.76
N ASP A 126 7.94 -13.60 -7.95
CA ASP A 126 8.71 -14.55 -7.14
C ASP A 126 10.18 -14.60 -7.57
N GLY A 127 10.48 -14.47 -8.86
CA GLY A 127 11.79 -14.68 -9.46
C GLY A 127 12.58 -13.42 -9.83
N PHE A 128 12.13 -12.20 -9.49
CA PHE A 128 12.88 -10.97 -9.84
C PHE A 128 14.26 -10.91 -9.17
N ASP A 129 15.21 -10.24 -9.81
CA ASP A 129 16.55 -10.04 -9.28
C ASP A 129 16.54 -9.10 -8.07
N SER A 130 17.17 -9.51 -6.97
CA SER A 130 17.27 -8.73 -5.74
C SER A 130 18.39 -7.69 -5.86
N THR A 131 18.11 -6.59 -6.58
CA THR A 131 18.99 -5.44 -6.75
C THR A 131 18.70 -4.36 -5.69
N ALA A 132 19.58 -3.36 -5.56
CA ALA A 132 19.33 -2.20 -4.71
C ALA A 132 18.04 -1.46 -5.12
N GLY A 133 17.74 -1.37 -6.44
CA GLY A 133 16.52 -0.73 -6.94
C GLY A 133 15.25 -1.48 -6.55
N THR A 134 15.20 -2.79 -6.78
CA THR A 134 14.04 -3.62 -6.41
C THR A 134 13.83 -3.66 -4.90
N ARG A 135 14.92 -3.63 -4.12
CA ARG A 135 14.88 -3.55 -2.66
C ARG A 135 14.30 -2.23 -2.17
N ALA A 136 14.68 -1.11 -2.76
CA ALA A 136 14.09 0.20 -2.43
C ALA A 136 12.57 0.20 -2.70
N VAL A 137 12.12 -0.43 -3.79
CA VAL A 137 10.70 -0.61 -4.11
C VAL A 137 10.00 -1.44 -3.04
N LEU A 138 10.59 -2.55 -2.61
CA LEU A 138 10.03 -3.38 -1.53
C LEU A 138 9.93 -2.61 -0.21
N LEU A 139 11.00 -1.89 0.17
CA LEU A 139 11.02 -1.13 1.42
C LEU A 139 9.96 -0.02 1.44
N ASP A 140 9.83 0.75 0.35
CA ASP A 140 8.81 1.78 0.23
C ASP A 140 7.39 1.19 0.23
N THR A 141 7.20 0.06 -0.46
CA THR A 141 5.91 -0.66 -0.48
C THR A 141 5.56 -1.18 0.92
N TRP A 142 6.52 -1.76 1.65
CA TRP A 142 6.29 -2.22 3.03
C TRP A 142 5.92 -1.06 3.97
N HIS A 143 6.61 0.07 3.86
CA HIS A 143 6.25 1.27 4.62
C HIS A 143 4.82 1.75 4.29
N ALA A 144 4.46 1.81 3.01
CA ALA A 144 3.13 2.24 2.59
C ALA A 144 2.04 1.27 3.08
N LEU A 145 2.28 -0.03 2.99
CA LEU A 145 1.40 -1.07 3.53
C LEU A 145 1.30 -0.96 5.05
N GLY A 146 2.42 -0.85 5.76
CA GLY A 146 2.44 -0.76 7.22
C GLY A 146 1.67 0.45 7.75
N VAL A 147 1.86 1.63 7.14
CA VAL A 147 1.05 2.82 7.46
C VAL A 147 -0.43 2.55 7.21
N GLY A 148 -0.76 1.95 6.05
CA GLY A 148 -2.14 1.63 5.71
C GLY A 148 -2.80 0.64 6.67
N GLU A 149 -2.11 -0.42 7.08
CA GLU A 149 -2.59 -1.39 8.07
C GLU A 149 -2.84 -0.72 9.44
N CYS A 150 -1.92 0.15 9.88
CA CYS A 150 -2.08 0.89 11.13
C CYS A 150 -3.27 1.85 11.08
N ILE A 151 -3.51 2.53 9.95
CA ILE A 151 -4.67 3.42 9.79
C ILE A 151 -5.95 2.61 9.79
N ALA A 152 -6.04 1.52 9.02
CA ALA A 152 -7.22 0.65 8.99
C ALA A 152 -7.54 0.10 10.38
N PHE A 153 -6.51 -0.30 11.14
CA PHE A 153 -6.68 -0.71 12.53
C PHE A 153 -7.10 0.45 13.43
N GLY A 154 -6.56 1.65 13.23
CA GLY A 154 -6.94 2.85 13.96
C GLY A 154 -8.40 3.26 13.70
N GLU A 155 -8.86 3.17 12.45
CA GLU A 155 -10.27 3.38 12.09
C GLU A 155 -11.19 2.40 12.84
N TYR A 156 -10.80 1.12 12.88
CA TYR A 156 -11.49 0.10 13.69
C TYR A 156 -11.49 0.45 15.20
N ALA A 157 -10.33 0.81 15.76
CA ALA A 157 -10.19 1.13 17.17
C ALA A 157 -11.02 2.35 17.58
N LEU A 158 -11.03 3.40 16.76
CA LEU A 158 -11.83 4.60 17.00
C LEU A 158 -13.32 4.28 16.91
N ALA A 159 -13.76 3.51 15.91
CA ALA A 159 -15.15 3.07 15.78
C ALA A 159 -15.61 2.23 17.00
N ALA A 160 -14.75 1.35 17.52
CA ALA A 160 -15.02 0.57 18.74
C ALA A 160 -15.23 1.44 19.98
N HIS A 161 -14.75 2.68 19.97
CA HIS A 161 -14.96 3.69 21.00
C HIS A 161 -16.02 4.74 20.64
N ASN A 162 -16.84 4.50 19.61
CA ASN A 162 -17.85 5.44 19.07
C ASN A 162 -17.28 6.80 18.69
N LEU A 163 -16.04 6.83 18.21
CA LEU A 163 -15.37 8.02 17.68
C LEU A 163 -15.37 8.01 16.16
N ASN A 164 -15.15 9.18 15.54
CA ASN A 164 -15.05 9.29 14.10
C ASN A 164 -13.79 8.52 13.59
N PRO A 165 -13.96 7.45 12.80
CA PRO A 165 -12.83 6.65 12.31
C PRO A 165 -11.83 7.44 11.46
N THR A 166 -12.29 8.49 10.76
CA THR A 166 -11.41 9.27 9.86
C THR A 166 -10.27 9.97 10.58
N LEU A 167 -10.36 10.15 11.92
CA LEU A 167 -9.27 10.69 12.75
C LEU A 167 -7.98 9.86 12.64
N ALA A 168 -8.09 8.54 12.37
CA ALA A 168 -6.92 7.68 12.22
C ALA A 168 -5.98 8.14 11.09
N ARG A 169 -6.51 8.80 10.08
CA ARG A 169 -5.74 9.27 8.89
C ARG A 169 -4.70 10.32 9.25
N SER A 170 -4.95 11.13 10.27
CA SER A 170 -3.99 12.12 10.76
C SER A 170 -2.70 11.50 11.31
N ALA A 171 -2.74 10.22 11.69
CA ALA A 171 -1.58 9.48 12.16
C ALA A 171 -0.63 9.00 11.03
N ALA A 172 -0.97 9.18 9.76
CA ALA A 172 -0.16 8.67 8.63
C ALA A 172 1.30 9.17 8.67
N ALA A 173 1.50 10.47 8.88
CA ALA A 173 2.84 11.06 8.91
C ALA A 173 3.68 10.56 10.10
N PRO A 174 3.18 10.56 11.36
CA PRO A 174 3.92 10.04 12.51
C PRO A 174 4.16 8.52 12.48
N LEU A 175 3.31 7.74 11.82
CA LEU A 175 3.47 6.28 11.76
C LEU A 175 4.69 5.85 10.95
N ARG A 176 5.05 6.57 9.88
CA ARG A 176 6.19 6.18 9.01
C ARG A 176 7.52 6.03 9.78
N PRO A 177 7.99 7.01 10.57
CA PRO A 177 9.20 6.86 11.37
C PRO A 177 9.05 5.84 12.50
N LEU A 178 7.85 5.65 13.04
CA LEU A 178 7.61 4.65 14.08
C LEU A 178 7.78 3.22 13.56
N LEU A 179 7.33 2.93 12.34
CA LEU A 179 7.45 1.63 11.71
C LEU A 179 8.90 1.21 11.43
N ALA A 180 9.85 2.15 11.37
CA ALA A 180 11.27 1.82 11.31
C ALA A 180 11.83 1.31 12.66
N ARG A 181 11.10 1.53 13.77
CA ARG A 181 11.52 1.14 15.14
C ARG A 181 10.63 0.08 15.75
N TYR A 182 9.37 0.05 15.36
CA TYR A 182 8.33 -0.82 15.88
C TYR A 182 7.67 -1.59 14.74
N SER A 183 7.28 -2.82 15.00
CA SER A 183 6.54 -3.60 14.03
C SER A 183 5.13 -3.01 13.75
N ILE A 184 4.47 -3.49 12.69
CA ILE A 184 3.07 -3.12 12.41
C ILE A 184 2.19 -3.49 13.60
N GLY A 185 2.34 -4.68 14.17
CA GLY A 185 1.56 -5.14 15.33
C GLY A 185 1.77 -4.28 16.58
N GLN A 186 3.01 -3.80 16.82
CA GLN A 186 3.31 -2.87 17.91
C GLN A 186 2.72 -1.48 17.66
N SER A 187 2.79 -0.99 16.42
CA SER A 187 2.19 0.29 16.03
C SER A 187 0.66 0.26 16.13
N CYS A 188 0.01 -0.88 15.85
CA CYS A 188 -1.42 -1.08 16.09
C CYS A 188 -1.77 -1.01 17.59
N ALA A 189 -0.92 -1.53 18.49
CA ALA A 189 -1.13 -1.38 19.93
C ALA A 189 -1.04 0.08 20.39
N MET A 190 -0.13 0.87 19.79
CA MET A 190 -0.06 2.32 20.03
C MET A 190 -1.32 3.03 19.52
N MET A 191 -1.84 2.67 18.33
CA MET A 191 -3.09 3.20 17.79
C MET A 191 -4.28 2.89 18.69
N TRP A 192 -4.38 1.67 19.21
CA TRP A 192 -5.42 1.28 20.18
C TRP A 192 -5.37 2.13 21.45
N THR A 193 -4.18 2.31 22.01
CA THR A 193 -3.98 3.13 23.20
C THR A 193 -4.32 4.60 22.93
N GLY A 194 -3.93 5.10 21.75
CA GLY A 194 -4.29 6.44 21.30
C GLY A 194 -5.80 6.63 21.19
N ALA A 195 -6.53 5.68 20.60
CA ALA A 195 -7.99 5.72 20.49
C ALA A 195 -8.66 5.77 21.87
N LYS A 196 -8.20 4.97 22.84
CA LYS A 196 -8.68 5.03 24.23
C LYS A 196 -8.46 6.39 24.89
N HIS A 197 -7.29 6.99 24.65
CA HIS A 197 -6.98 8.31 25.20
C HIS A 197 -7.86 9.40 24.60
N VAL A 198 -8.08 9.36 23.28
CA VAL A 198 -9.01 10.28 22.60
C VAL A 198 -10.43 10.13 23.16
N ALA A 199 -10.92 8.88 23.34
CA ALA A 199 -12.24 8.64 23.93
C ALA A 199 -12.35 9.25 25.34
N SER A 200 -11.35 9.02 26.18
CA SER A 200 -11.28 9.60 27.53
C SER A 200 -11.20 11.14 27.52
N TRP A 201 -10.51 11.68 26.53
CA TRP A 201 -10.40 13.14 26.33
C TRP A 201 -11.74 13.74 25.91
N PHE A 202 -12.49 13.10 24.98
CA PHE A 202 -13.83 13.51 24.57
C PHE A 202 -14.80 13.56 25.75
N LEU A 203 -14.79 12.54 26.60
CA LEU A 203 -15.66 12.48 27.79
C LEU A 203 -15.39 13.63 28.77
N ARG A 204 -14.12 14.03 28.93
CA ARG A 204 -13.74 15.11 29.84
C ARG A 204 -13.99 16.52 29.29
N ASN A 205 -13.97 16.69 27.97
CA ASN A 205 -14.02 18.00 27.33
C ASN A 205 -15.34 18.26 26.58
N GLY A 206 -16.38 17.46 26.79
CA GLY A 206 -17.72 17.68 26.26
C GLY A 206 -17.81 17.67 24.73
N GLY A 207 -16.95 16.89 24.04
CA GLY A 207 -16.97 16.81 22.60
C GLY A 207 -16.20 17.96 21.91
N GLY A 208 -14.90 17.91 21.95
CA GLY A 208 -14.04 18.92 21.30
C GLY A 208 -14.13 18.91 19.77
N SER A 209 -13.65 19.97 19.11
CA SER A 209 -13.54 20.03 17.64
C SER A 209 -12.62 18.93 17.11
N GLY A 210 -12.90 18.44 15.88
CA GLY A 210 -12.14 17.37 15.23
C GLY A 210 -10.62 17.60 15.21
N GLY A 211 -10.16 18.83 14.92
CA GLY A 211 -8.74 19.15 14.90
C GLY A 211 -8.03 19.11 16.27
N SER A 212 -8.76 19.11 17.39
CA SER A 212 -8.23 18.87 18.73
C SER A 212 -8.06 17.37 18.99
N ALA A 213 -8.97 16.55 18.48
CA ALA A 213 -8.94 15.10 18.61
C ALA A 213 -7.79 14.49 17.79
N ASP A 214 -7.54 14.98 16.58
CA ASP A 214 -6.41 14.59 15.74
C ASP A 214 -5.09 14.80 16.48
N ARG A 215 -4.89 16.00 17.04
CA ARG A 215 -3.68 16.33 17.80
C ARG A 215 -3.53 15.45 19.04
N GLU A 216 -4.64 15.13 19.72
CA GLU A 216 -4.62 14.25 20.88
C GLU A 216 -4.23 12.81 20.51
N LEU A 217 -4.76 12.29 19.37
CA LEU A 217 -4.39 10.98 18.86
C LEU A 217 -2.88 10.91 18.57
N ILE A 218 -2.37 11.87 17.79
CA ILE A 218 -0.95 11.94 17.43
C ILE A 218 -0.08 12.04 18.70
N ARG A 219 -0.44 12.93 19.61
CA ARG A 219 0.27 13.12 20.88
C ARG A 219 0.32 11.85 21.72
N SER A 220 -0.81 11.13 21.80
CA SER A 220 -0.89 9.88 22.56
C SER A 220 0.00 8.79 21.99
N ILE A 221 0.05 8.66 20.65
CA ILE A 221 0.91 7.71 19.96
C ILE A 221 2.39 8.01 20.26
N HIS A 222 2.81 9.27 20.11
CA HIS A 222 4.19 9.67 20.40
C HIS A 222 4.56 9.47 21.86
N ASN A 223 3.70 9.91 22.79
CA ASN A 223 3.94 9.74 24.22
C ASN A 223 4.07 8.26 24.62
N TYR A 224 3.32 7.36 23.96
CA TYR A 224 3.47 5.93 24.22
C TYR A 224 4.81 5.42 23.73
N ALA A 225 5.20 5.76 22.50
CA ALA A 225 6.46 5.36 21.90
C ALA A 225 7.67 5.90 22.71
N ASP A 226 7.60 7.18 23.14
CA ASP A 226 8.66 7.82 23.91
C ASP A 226 8.83 7.18 25.29
N ARG A 227 7.72 6.91 26.00
CA ARG A 227 7.76 6.21 27.30
C ARG A 227 8.32 4.79 27.17
N ALA A 228 7.90 4.05 26.14
CA ALA A 228 8.41 2.72 25.89
C ALA A 228 9.94 2.75 25.67
N ASN A 229 10.41 3.73 24.89
CA ASN A 229 11.83 3.91 24.62
C ASN A 229 12.62 4.32 25.88
N GLN A 230 12.12 5.31 26.65
CA GLN A 230 12.78 5.80 27.85
C GLN A 230 12.89 4.76 28.95
N ASN A 231 11.85 3.93 29.09
CA ASN A 231 11.76 2.92 30.14
C ASN A 231 12.29 1.55 29.72
N GLY A 232 12.77 1.39 28.47
CA GLY A 232 13.14 0.08 27.93
C GLY A 232 11.97 -0.92 27.90
N GLN A 233 10.73 -0.41 27.86
CA GLN A 233 9.54 -1.24 27.93
C GLN A 233 9.27 -1.91 26.60
N VAL A 234 9.04 -3.23 26.63
CA VAL A 234 8.60 -3.97 25.44
C VAL A 234 7.17 -3.57 25.09
N VAL A 235 6.98 -3.00 23.90
CA VAL A 235 5.65 -2.69 23.40
C VAL A 235 4.92 -3.98 23.05
N MET A 236 3.68 -4.12 23.54
CA MET A 236 2.81 -5.25 23.22
C MET A 236 2.62 -5.32 21.71
N GLN A 237 2.67 -6.53 21.17
CA GLN A 237 2.41 -6.79 19.77
C GLN A 237 1.01 -7.35 19.59
N PHE A 238 0.18 -6.65 18.82
CA PHE A 238 -1.13 -7.15 18.45
C PHE A 238 -1.03 -8.09 17.26
N THR A 239 -1.87 -9.11 17.26
CA THR A 239 -2.14 -9.91 16.06
C THR A 239 -3.07 -9.12 15.14
N ARG A 240 -3.06 -9.46 13.85
CA ARG A 240 -3.96 -8.83 12.89
C ARG A 240 -5.42 -9.12 13.24
N HIS A 241 -6.25 -8.08 13.24
CA HIS A 241 -7.66 -8.23 13.59
C HIS A 241 -8.46 -8.84 12.43
N ASN A 242 -9.26 -9.87 12.71
CA ASN A 242 -9.98 -10.65 11.70
C ASN A 242 -11.02 -9.84 10.91
N SER A 243 -11.56 -8.74 11.48
CA SER A 243 -12.52 -7.89 10.78
C SER A 243 -11.87 -6.95 9.74
N ILE A 244 -10.54 -6.85 9.72
CA ILE A 244 -9.82 -6.04 8.75
C ILE A 244 -9.39 -6.96 7.60
N PRO A 245 -9.89 -6.75 6.37
CA PRO A 245 -9.55 -7.61 5.24
C PRO A 245 -8.05 -7.62 4.98
N PHE A 246 -7.47 -8.79 4.71
CA PHE A 246 -6.10 -8.86 4.20
C PHE A 246 -6.11 -8.45 2.73
N SER A 247 -5.32 -7.41 2.40
CA SER A 247 -5.33 -6.88 1.04
C SER A 247 -4.54 -7.74 0.07
N THR A 248 -4.98 -7.78 -1.19
CA THR A 248 -4.27 -8.51 -2.24
C THR A 248 -2.88 -7.92 -2.49
N LEU A 249 -2.70 -6.60 -2.35
CA LEU A 249 -1.37 -5.99 -2.45
C LEU A 249 -0.44 -6.48 -1.34
N ALA A 250 -0.93 -6.67 -0.11
CA ALA A 250 -0.12 -7.26 0.95
C ALA A 250 0.24 -8.72 0.62
N GLY A 251 -0.67 -9.48 0.01
CA GLY A 251 -0.41 -10.84 -0.47
C GLY A 251 0.69 -10.88 -1.54
N THR A 252 0.60 -10.04 -2.56
CA THR A 252 1.62 -9.96 -3.62
C THR A 252 2.96 -9.44 -3.09
N PHE A 253 2.94 -8.51 -2.13
CA PHE A 253 4.14 -8.05 -1.44
C PHE A 253 4.80 -9.18 -0.63
N LEU A 254 4.03 -10.01 0.07
CA LEU A 254 4.58 -11.15 0.80
C LEU A 254 5.23 -12.19 -0.12
N LEU A 255 4.64 -12.43 -1.30
CA LEU A 255 5.26 -13.26 -2.33
C LEU A 255 6.60 -12.66 -2.77
N ALA A 256 6.65 -11.36 -3.06
CA ALA A 256 7.86 -10.67 -3.50
C ALA A 256 8.95 -10.62 -2.42
N SER A 257 8.59 -10.28 -1.20
CA SER A 257 9.53 -10.01 -0.10
C SER A 257 9.99 -11.26 0.64
N ARG A 258 9.20 -12.34 0.60
CA ARG A 258 9.40 -13.58 1.38
C ARG A 258 9.47 -13.37 2.90
N LEU A 259 8.94 -12.26 3.41
CA LEU A 259 8.99 -11.93 4.83
C LEU A 259 8.16 -12.86 5.72
N GLY A 260 7.12 -13.50 5.18
CA GLY A 260 6.22 -14.33 5.99
C GLY A 260 5.66 -13.54 7.18
N ASP A 261 5.73 -14.14 8.37
CA ASP A 261 5.29 -13.50 9.62
C ASP A 261 6.07 -12.23 9.96
N GLY A 262 7.30 -12.09 9.46
CA GLY A 262 8.14 -10.91 9.64
C GLY A 262 7.49 -9.61 9.14
N TYR A 263 6.62 -9.71 8.12
CA TYR A 263 5.84 -8.58 7.64
C TYR A 263 5.12 -7.83 8.76
N TRP A 264 4.51 -8.57 9.69
CA TRP A 264 3.71 -8.02 10.79
C TRP A 264 4.49 -7.84 12.08
N THR A 265 5.53 -8.67 12.29
CA THR A 265 6.20 -8.82 13.58
C THR A 265 7.55 -8.12 13.68
N MET A 266 8.13 -7.70 12.55
CA MET A 266 9.43 -7.04 12.51
C MET A 266 9.30 -5.54 12.21
N PRO A 267 10.19 -4.68 12.74
CA PRO A 267 10.35 -3.31 12.27
C PRO A 267 10.72 -3.29 10.78
N ILE A 268 10.21 -2.30 10.07
CA ILE A 268 10.47 -2.14 8.64
C ILE A 268 11.92 -1.67 8.44
N SER A 269 12.74 -2.54 7.86
CA SER A 269 14.17 -2.26 7.66
C SER A 269 14.74 -3.05 6.48
N GLU A 270 15.82 -2.53 5.90
CA GLU A 270 16.59 -3.24 4.89
C GLU A 270 17.12 -4.57 5.42
N THR A 271 17.62 -4.58 6.66
CA THR A 271 18.14 -5.80 7.31
C THR A 271 17.09 -6.91 7.42
N ALA A 272 15.82 -6.55 7.63
CA ALA A 272 14.74 -7.55 7.66
C ALA A 272 14.49 -8.12 6.26
N LEU A 273 14.50 -7.27 5.23
CA LEU A 273 14.41 -7.72 3.83
C LEU A 273 15.62 -8.58 3.43
N ASP A 274 16.84 -8.20 3.85
CA ASP A 274 18.05 -8.97 3.57
C ASP A 274 18.00 -10.40 4.13
N ARG A 275 17.43 -10.56 5.30
CA ARG A 275 17.25 -11.88 5.91
C ARG A 275 16.23 -12.74 5.19
N ALA A 276 15.15 -12.11 4.70
CA ALA A 276 14.07 -12.80 4.00
C ALA A 276 14.42 -13.09 2.53
N ARG A 277 15.10 -12.18 1.88
CA ARG A 277 15.54 -12.28 0.49
C ARG A 277 16.93 -11.64 0.33
N PRO A 278 18.02 -12.42 0.47
CA PRO A 278 19.38 -11.93 0.30
C PRO A 278 19.61 -11.33 -1.09
N LEU A 279 20.58 -10.41 -1.18
CA LEU A 279 21.01 -9.89 -2.49
C LEU A 279 21.62 -11.02 -3.32
N ASP A 280 21.27 -11.07 -4.59
CA ASP A 280 21.93 -11.93 -5.56
C ASP A 280 23.33 -11.34 -5.87
N LEU A 281 24.34 -11.79 -5.14
CA LEU A 281 25.73 -11.36 -5.34
C LEU A 281 26.40 -12.01 -6.56
N ALA A 282 25.68 -12.80 -7.35
CA ALA A 282 26.21 -13.59 -8.46
C ALA A 282 26.62 -12.76 -9.70
N GLY A 283 26.57 -11.43 -9.67
CA GLY A 283 26.97 -10.57 -10.79
C GLY A 283 28.44 -10.15 -10.83
N ASN A 284 29.29 -10.50 -9.84
CA ASN A 284 30.66 -9.97 -9.74
C ASN A 284 31.77 -11.03 -9.85
N SER A 285 31.49 -12.26 -10.27
CA SER A 285 32.51 -13.34 -10.31
C SER A 285 33.11 -13.60 -11.69
N GLU A 286 32.81 -12.82 -12.73
CA GLU A 286 33.35 -13.06 -14.09
C GLU A 286 34.32 -11.98 -14.61
N ILE A 287 34.95 -11.20 -13.73
CA ILE A 287 36.07 -10.34 -14.18
C ILE A 287 37.31 -10.60 -13.31
N GLN A 288 37.77 -11.84 -13.26
CA GLN A 288 39.14 -12.17 -12.86
C GLN A 288 39.50 -13.52 -13.43
N GLU A 289 39.86 -13.57 -14.67
CA GLU A 289 40.78 -14.55 -15.23
C GLU A 289 40.90 -14.36 -16.74
N VAL A 290 41.58 -13.34 -17.18
CA VAL A 290 42.37 -13.37 -18.43
C VAL A 290 43.49 -12.34 -18.30
N VAL A 291 44.57 -12.71 -17.59
CA VAL A 291 45.92 -12.19 -17.83
C VAL A 291 46.86 -13.32 -17.46
N GLU A 292 47.20 -14.14 -18.43
CA GLU A 292 48.53 -14.77 -18.62
C GLU A 292 48.91 -14.73 -20.10
#